data_67e5a13627db074c8db5c841450803b6
#
_entry.id   67e5a13627db074c8db5c841450803b6
#
_cell.length_a   1.000
_cell.length_b   1.000
_cell.length_c   1.000
_cell.angle_alpha   90.00
_cell.angle_beta   90.00
_cell.angle_gamma   90.00
#
_symmetry.space_group_name_H-M   'P 1'
#
loop_
_entity.id
_entity.type
_entity.pdbx_description
1 polymer ?
#
loop_
_entity_poly.entity_id
_entity_poly.type
_entity_poly.pdbx_seq_one_letter_code
_entity_poly.pdbx_strand_id
1 'polypeptide(L)'
;VLSITSAQAGWDPNKSETAANQNIQDYEVQQAITDFRNNDPSMKVFFEKAYGFAIFPTVAKGGLGIGGAYGEGKVYSKDVLNGTSSLMQFTFGLQLGGQAYREIIFFKDKTAFDLFKYGNFEFGAQVSAVAATAGVSANTDYSNGVAIFTIAKSGLMFEASVGGQKFSFEPLN
;
A
#
# COMPACT_ATOMS: atom_id res chain seq x y z
N VAL A 1 -42.06 -38.54 -14.36
CA VAL A 1 -40.64 -38.83 -14.01
C VAL A 1 -39.98 -37.51 -13.64
N LEU A 2 -39.81 -37.25 -12.34
CA LEU A 2 -39.09 -36.06 -11.84
C LEU A 2 -37.59 -36.36 -11.90
N SER A 3 -36.85 -35.63 -12.76
CA SER A 3 -35.40 -35.59 -12.75
C SER A 3 -34.95 -34.61 -11.70
N ILE A 4 -34.44 -35.12 -10.58
CA ILE A 4 -33.73 -34.30 -9.59
C ILE A 4 -32.30 -34.16 -10.08
N THR A 5 -31.99 -32.98 -10.67
CA THR A 5 -30.60 -32.58 -10.90
C THR A 5 -30.04 -32.06 -9.56
N SER A 6 -29.28 -32.90 -8.87
CA SER A 6 -28.49 -32.48 -7.74
C SER A 6 -27.34 -31.59 -8.26
N ALA A 7 -27.47 -30.28 -8.09
CA ALA A 7 -26.34 -29.37 -8.22
C ALA A 7 -25.39 -29.63 -7.04
N GLN A 8 -24.35 -30.42 -7.26
CA GLN A 8 -23.22 -30.48 -6.33
C GLN A 8 -22.44 -29.16 -6.45
N ALA A 9 -22.65 -28.30 -5.46
CA ALA A 9 -21.69 -27.21 -5.22
C ALA A 9 -20.37 -27.86 -4.78
N GLY A 10 -19.44 -27.98 -5.73
CA GLY A 10 -18.13 -28.53 -5.43
C GLY A 10 -17.44 -27.63 -4.41
N TRP A 11 -17.15 -28.18 -3.25
CA TRP A 11 -16.29 -27.53 -2.26
C TRP A 11 -14.88 -27.45 -2.84
N ASP A 12 -14.39 -26.23 -3.12
CA ASP A 12 -13.02 -25.94 -3.56
C ASP A 12 -12.25 -25.31 -2.40
N PRO A 13 -11.33 -26.05 -1.77
CA PRO A 13 -10.55 -25.54 -0.65
C PRO A 13 -9.71 -24.30 -1.02
N ASN A 14 -9.22 -24.22 -2.26
CA ASN A 14 -8.44 -23.07 -2.71
C ASN A 14 -9.29 -21.80 -2.82
N LYS A 15 -10.56 -21.93 -3.21
CA LYS A 15 -11.49 -20.80 -3.33
C LYS A 15 -11.86 -20.24 -1.96
N SER A 16 -11.98 -21.08 -0.94
CA SER A 16 -12.29 -20.63 0.43
C SER A 16 -11.09 -19.92 1.08
N GLU A 17 -9.87 -20.41 0.87
CA GLU A 17 -8.65 -19.75 1.35
C GLU A 17 -8.42 -18.40 0.65
N THR A 18 -8.63 -18.32 -0.65
CA THR A 18 -8.51 -17.08 -1.40
C THR A 18 -9.51 -16.03 -0.91
N ALA A 19 -10.77 -16.41 -0.70
CA ALA A 19 -11.80 -15.51 -0.18
C ALA A 19 -11.49 -15.04 1.26
N ALA A 20 -11.02 -15.93 2.13
CA ALA A 20 -10.62 -15.58 3.49
C ALA A 20 -9.43 -14.61 3.50
N ASN A 21 -8.42 -14.85 2.67
CA ASN A 21 -7.26 -13.98 2.54
C ASN A 21 -7.64 -12.60 1.98
N GLN A 22 -8.55 -12.52 1.01
CA GLN A 22 -9.06 -11.25 0.50
C GLN A 22 -9.82 -10.47 1.58
N ASN A 23 -10.65 -11.12 2.38
CA ASN A 23 -11.37 -10.46 3.47
C ASN A 23 -10.41 -9.91 4.54
N ILE A 24 -9.36 -10.63 4.89
CA ILE A 24 -8.32 -10.17 5.83
C ILE A 24 -7.60 -8.96 5.25
N GLN A 25 -7.20 -9.00 3.99
CA GLN A 25 -6.54 -7.90 3.32
C GLN A 25 -7.43 -6.67 3.21
N ASP A 26 -8.72 -6.83 2.95
CA ASP A 26 -9.69 -5.73 2.92
C ASP A 26 -9.82 -5.07 4.29
N TYR A 27 -9.88 -5.86 5.35
CA TYR A 27 -9.91 -5.36 6.73
C TYR A 27 -8.64 -4.57 7.06
N GLU A 28 -7.46 -5.09 6.75
CA GLU A 28 -6.18 -4.42 7.00
C GLU A 28 -6.06 -3.10 6.23
N VAL A 29 -6.54 -3.05 5.00
CA VAL A 29 -6.60 -1.81 4.20
C VAL A 29 -7.48 -0.76 4.89
N GLN A 30 -8.66 -1.12 5.35
CA GLN A 30 -9.56 -0.19 6.05
C GLN A 30 -8.97 0.28 7.37
N GLN A 31 -8.30 -0.59 8.11
CA GLN A 31 -7.56 -0.21 9.31
C GLN A 31 -6.43 0.78 8.99
N ALA A 32 -5.67 0.54 7.94
CA ALA A 32 -4.60 1.43 7.52
C ALA A 32 -5.12 2.82 7.14
N ILE A 33 -6.20 2.91 6.38
CA ILE A 33 -6.85 4.19 6.03
C ILE A 33 -7.28 4.93 7.30
N THR A 34 -7.91 4.23 8.24
CA THR A 34 -8.35 4.79 9.52
C THR A 34 -7.16 5.31 10.34
N ASP A 35 -6.07 4.54 10.40
CA ASP A 35 -4.88 4.92 11.15
C ASP A 35 -4.21 6.17 10.57
N PHE A 36 -4.12 6.28 9.24
CA PHE A 36 -3.61 7.50 8.60
C PHE A 36 -4.47 8.73 8.94
N ARG A 37 -5.78 8.60 8.84
CA ARG A 37 -6.72 9.69 9.17
C ARG A 37 -6.68 10.09 10.64
N ASN A 38 -6.49 9.13 11.54
CA ASN A 38 -6.42 9.40 12.98
C ASN A 38 -5.07 10.01 13.39
N ASN A 39 -3.97 9.55 12.80
CA ASN A 39 -2.64 10.08 13.08
C ASN A 39 -2.45 11.50 12.56
N ASP A 40 -3.04 11.78 11.41
CA ASP A 40 -3.00 13.11 10.79
C ASP A 40 -4.38 13.47 10.20
N PRO A 41 -5.28 14.10 10.97
CA PRO A 41 -6.58 14.52 10.46
C PRO A 41 -6.53 15.49 9.27
N SER A 42 -5.44 16.24 9.10
CA SER A 42 -5.24 17.13 7.94
C SER A 42 -5.07 16.37 6.63
N MET A 43 -4.76 15.07 6.70
CA MET A 43 -4.66 14.18 5.52
C MET A 43 -5.98 14.01 4.78
N LYS A 44 -7.09 14.38 5.39
CA LYS A 44 -8.41 14.42 4.75
C LYS A 44 -8.37 15.10 3.37
N VAL A 45 -7.60 16.18 3.24
CA VAL A 45 -7.45 16.92 1.98
C VAL A 45 -6.85 16.05 0.89
N PHE A 46 -5.85 15.22 1.20
CA PHE A 46 -5.26 14.27 0.26
C PHE A 46 -6.27 13.20 -0.16
N PHE A 47 -7.01 12.61 0.77
CA PHE A 47 -8.04 11.62 0.45
C PHE A 47 -9.16 12.18 -0.44
N GLU A 48 -9.54 13.44 -0.25
CA GLU A 48 -10.62 14.08 -1.01
C GLU A 48 -10.16 14.60 -2.39
N LYS A 49 -8.94 15.14 -2.49
CA LYS A 49 -8.47 15.87 -3.68
C LYS A 49 -7.49 15.11 -4.55
N ALA A 50 -6.79 14.10 -4.03
CA ALA A 50 -5.90 13.28 -4.85
C ALA A 50 -6.70 12.57 -5.96
N TYR A 51 -6.08 12.37 -7.11
CA TYR A 51 -6.69 11.59 -8.18
C TYR A 51 -6.90 10.12 -7.78
N GLY A 52 -5.95 9.56 -7.03
CA GLY A 52 -6.01 8.22 -6.49
C GLY A 52 -4.91 8.01 -5.46
N PHE A 53 -4.88 6.82 -4.89
CA PHE A 53 -3.84 6.42 -3.95
C PHE A 53 -3.58 4.91 -3.99
N ALA A 54 -2.37 4.53 -3.64
CA ALA A 54 -1.98 3.15 -3.34
C ALA A 54 -1.72 3.05 -1.84
N ILE A 55 -2.26 2.02 -1.20
CA ILE A 55 -2.10 1.80 0.24
C ILE A 55 -1.58 0.40 0.52
N PHE A 56 -0.52 0.34 1.32
CA PHE A 56 0.15 -0.87 1.76
C PHE A 56 -0.02 -0.97 3.28
N PRO A 57 -0.96 -1.81 3.76
CA PRO A 57 -1.27 -1.91 5.19
C PRO A 57 -0.10 -2.39 6.04
N THR A 58 0.73 -3.25 5.45
CA THR A 58 1.93 -3.77 6.11
C THR A 58 3.06 -3.90 5.10
N VAL A 59 4.13 -3.16 5.35
CA VAL A 59 5.42 -3.33 4.68
C VAL A 59 6.37 -3.88 5.73
N ALA A 60 6.86 -5.09 5.52
CA ALA A 60 7.84 -5.72 6.39
C ALA A 60 9.25 -5.46 5.86
N LYS A 61 10.13 -4.99 6.72
CA LYS A 61 11.52 -4.65 6.41
C LYS A 61 12.47 -5.37 7.36
N GLY A 62 13.49 -6.01 6.81
CA GLY A 62 14.49 -6.73 7.62
C GLY A 62 15.73 -7.12 6.82
N GLY A 63 16.69 -7.71 7.53
CA GLY A 63 17.94 -8.21 6.99
C GLY A 63 19.18 -7.77 7.81
N LEU A 64 20.32 -8.38 7.51
CA LEU A 64 21.61 -8.05 8.06
C LEU A 64 22.60 -7.80 6.91
N GLY A 65 23.15 -6.58 6.81
CA GLY A 65 24.06 -6.17 5.74
C GLY A 65 23.36 -5.98 4.40
N ILE A 66 22.65 -7.00 3.92
CA ILE A 66 21.71 -6.95 2.79
C ILE A 66 20.32 -7.23 3.35
N GLY A 67 19.39 -6.36 3.06
CA GLY A 67 18.03 -6.49 3.51
C GLY A 67 17.01 -6.16 2.43
N GLY A 68 15.76 -6.25 2.78
CA GLY A 68 14.68 -5.92 1.90
C GLY A 68 13.43 -5.48 2.63
N ALA A 69 12.54 -4.88 1.89
CA ALA A 69 11.18 -4.61 2.31
C ALA A 69 10.22 -5.20 1.27
N TYR A 70 9.09 -5.69 1.76
CA TYR A 70 8.02 -6.23 0.94
C TYR A 70 6.66 -5.88 1.53
N GLY A 71 5.71 -5.56 0.69
CA GLY A 71 4.33 -5.32 1.08
C GLY A 71 3.38 -5.52 -0.08
N GLU A 72 2.15 -5.88 0.26
CA GLU A 72 1.04 -5.94 -0.68
C GLU A 72 0.03 -4.85 -0.36
N GLY A 73 -0.60 -4.30 -1.39
CA GLY A 73 -1.50 -3.19 -1.22
C GLY A 73 -2.59 -3.14 -2.28
N LYS A 74 -3.44 -2.14 -2.14
CA LYS A 74 -4.55 -1.87 -3.05
C LYS A 74 -4.46 -0.47 -3.61
N VAL A 75 -4.95 -0.32 -4.84
CA VAL A 75 -4.89 0.92 -5.62
C VAL A 75 -6.30 1.41 -5.88
N TYR A 76 -6.57 2.65 -5.46
CA TYR A 76 -7.89 3.28 -5.58
C TYR A 76 -7.82 4.55 -6.41
N SER A 77 -8.88 4.83 -7.13
CA SER A 77 -9.14 6.13 -7.77
C SER A 77 -10.55 6.57 -7.42
N LYS A 78 -10.69 7.72 -6.75
CA LYS A 78 -12.00 8.30 -6.34
C LYS A 78 -12.88 7.26 -5.62
N ASP A 79 -12.35 6.62 -4.59
CA ASP A 79 -12.99 5.59 -3.76
C ASP A 79 -13.33 4.28 -4.51
N VAL A 80 -12.92 4.13 -5.76
CA VAL A 80 -13.10 2.91 -6.54
C VAL A 80 -11.82 2.10 -6.55
N LEU A 81 -11.90 0.83 -6.17
CA LEU A 81 -10.79 -0.09 -6.26
C LEU A 81 -10.44 -0.37 -7.73
N ASN A 82 -9.19 -0.10 -8.11
CA ASN A 82 -8.68 -0.30 -9.47
C ASN A 82 -7.87 -1.60 -9.64
N GLY A 83 -7.22 -2.05 -8.58
CA GLY A 83 -6.38 -3.24 -8.63
C GLY A 83 -5.54 -3.40 -7.38
N THR A 84 -4.59 -4.31 -7.47
CA THR A 84 -3.61 -4.61 -6.42
C THR A 84 -2.20 -4.21 -6.83
N SER A 85 -1.34 -4.02 -5.86
CA SER A 85 0.06 -3.69 -6.07
C SER A 85 0.94 -4.43 -5.07
N SER A 86 2.14 -4.82 -5.48
CA SER A 86 3.19 -5.24 -4.56
C SER A 86 4.32 -4.21 -4.54
N LEU A 87 4.92 -4.05 -3.37
CA LEU A 87 6.05 -3.20 -3.11
C LEU A 87 7.26 -4.08 -2.77
N MET A 88 8.37 -3.85 -3.43
CA MET A 88 9.67 -4.47 -3.12
C MET A 88 10.75 -3.40 -3.03
N GLN A 89 11.66 -3.56 -2.07
CA GLN A 89 12.81 -2.69 -1.92
C GLN A 89 14.01 -3.50 -1.46
N PHE A 90 15.17 -3.31 -2.10
CA PHE A 90 16.44 -3.81 -1.62
C PHE A 90 17.15 -2.73 -0.82
N THR A 91 17.69 -3.10 0.33
CA THR A 91 18.40 -2.19 1.23
C THR A 91 19.78 -2.73 1.59
N PHE A 92 20.73 -1.82 1.72
CA PHE A 92 22.09 -2.13 2.15
C PHE A 92 22.37 -1.45 3.49
N GLY A 93 23.14 -2.11 4.37
CA GLY A 93 23.53 -1.56 5.66
C GLY A 93 23.11 -2.41 6.86
N LEU A 94 23.45 -1.92 8.05
CA LEU A 94 23.07 -2.54 9.31
C LEU A 94 21.60 -2.25 9.61
N GLN A 95 20.78 -3.29 9.49
CA GLN A 95 19.42 -3.27 9.97
C GLN A 95 19.30 -4.26 11.13
N LEU A 96 19.17 -3.73 12.32
CA LEU A 96 19.02 -4.54 13.53
C LEU A 96 17.52 -4.81 13.76
N GLY A 97 17.14 -6.08 13.60
CA GLY A 97 15.79 -6.54 13.81
C GLY A 97 14.84 -6.31 12.64
N GLY A 98 13.60 -6.80 12.79
CA GLY A 98 12.53 -6.59 11.84
C GLY A 98 11.77 -5.30 12.15
N GLN A 99 11.33 -4.64 11.10
CA GLN A 99 10.45 -3.46 11.18
C GLN A 99 9.21 -3.71 10.34
N ALA A 100 8.09 -3.16 10.76
CA ALA A 100 6.89 -3.11 9.95
C ALA A 100 6.29 -1.70 9.99
N TYR A 101 5.79 -1.26 8.84
CA TYR A 101 5.17 0.05 8.71
C TYR A 101 4.02 0.00 7.71
N ARG A 102 3.17 1.01 7.76
CA ARG A 102 2.15 1.28 6.74
C ARG A 102 2.68 2.34 5.79
N GLU A 103 2.32 2.23 4.53
CA GLU A 103 2.67 3.23 3.52
C GLU A 103 1.44 3.59 2.68
N ILE A 104 1.25 4.88 2.43
CA ILE A 104 0.26 5.38 1.48
C ILE A 104 0.94 6.34 0.49
N ILE A 105 0.60 6.19 -0.78
CA ILE A 105 1.09 7.01 -1.88
C ILE A 105 -0.12 7.68 -2.52
N PHE A 106 -0.19 9.00 -2.43
CA PHE A 106 -1.19 9.78 -3.15
C PHE A 106 -0.67 10.22 -4.51
N PHE A 107 -1.52 10.13 -5.52
CA PHE A 107 -1.24 10.58 -6.87
C PHE A 107 -2.00 11.89 -7.14
N LYS A 108 -1.26 12.93 -7.51
CA LYS A 108 -1.81 14.27 -7.72
C LYS A 108 -2.84 14.30 -8.84
N ASP A 109 -2.55 13.63 -9.95
CA ASP A 109 -3.32 13.67 -11.19
C ASP A 109 -3.33 12.31 -11.90
N LYS A 110 -4.09 12.26 -13.00
CA LYS A 110 -4.22 11.07 -13.82
C LYS A 110 -2.88 10.62 -14.40
N THR A 111 -2.00 11.54 -14.77
CA THR A 111 -0.69 11.23 -15.35
C THR A 111 0.18 10.45 -14.35
N ALA A 112 0.28 10.92 -13.11
CA ALA A 112 1.02 10.22 -12.05
C ALA A 112 0.40 8.86 -11.72
N PHE A 113 -0.92 8.79 -11.67
CA PHE A 113 -1.65 7.56 -11.42
C PHE A 113 -1.46 6.52 -12.52
N ASP A 114 -1.56 6.93 -13.78
CA ASP A 114 -1.36 6.04 -14.93
C ASP A 114 0.08 5.53 -15.02
N LEU A 115 1.08 6.36 -14.72
CA LEU A 115 2.48 5.93 -14.65
C LEU A 115 2.69 4.82 -13.63
N PHE A 116 2.06 4.90 -12.48
CA PHE A 116 2.12 3.84 -11.47
C PHE A 116 1.44 2.56 -11.95
N LYS A 117 0.31 2.67 -12.63
CA LYS A 117 -0.48 1.53 -13.13
C LYS A 117 0.16 0.79 -14.30
N TYR A 118 1.14 1.35 -14.99
CA TYR A 118 1.87 0.62 -16.03
C TYR A 118 2.66 -0.57 -15.47
N GLY A 119 2.86 -0.64 -14.16
CA GLY A 119 3.76 -1.59 -13.54
C GLY A 119 5.23 -1.16 -13.72
N ASN A 120 6.14 -1.85 -13.05
CA ASN A 120 7.57 -1.50 -13.03
C ASN A 120 7.87 -0.06 -12.60
N PHE A 121 6.94 0.57 -11.87
CA PHE A 121 7.16 1.90 -11.29
C PHE A 121 8.23 1.80 -10.19
N GLU A 122 9.16 2.74 -10.17
CA GLU A 122 10.25 2.77 -9.20
C GLU A 122 10.46 4.20 -8.71
N PHE A 123 10.60 4.36 -7.39
CA PHE A 123 11.04 5.62 -6.83
C PHE A 123 12.54 5.82 -7.02
N GLY A 124 12.92 7.03 -7.42
CA GLY A 124 14.33 7.43 -7.43
C GLY A 124 14.98 7.33 -6.05
N ALA A 125 16.30 7.20 -6.01
CA ALA A 125 17.05 7.00 -4.76
C ALA A 125 16.90 8.14 -3.73
N GLN A 126 16.52 9.34 -4.18
CA GLN A 126 16.38 10.54 -3.33
C GLN A 126 14.95 10.74 -2.79
N VAL A 127 14.01 9.89 -3.18
CA VAL A 127 12.62 10.00 -2.71
C VAL A 127 12.51 9.54 -1.27
N SER A 128 11.85 10.34 -0.44
CA SER A 128 11.58 10.04 0.96
C SER A 128 10.10 10.15 1.27
N ALA A 129 9.67 9.40 2.27
CA ALA A 129 8.31 9.47 2.80
C ALA A 129 8.27 10.37 4.04
N VAL A 130 7.11 10.90 4.31
CA VAL A 130 6.81 11.72 5.48
C VAL A 130 6.13 10.85 6.54
N ALA A 131 6.64 10.85 7.77
CA ALA A 131 5.96 10.20 8.88
C ALA A 131 4.63 10.92 9.16
N ALA A 132 3.52 10.19 9.15
CA ALA A 132 2.19 10.74 9.38
C ALA A 132 2.01 11.07 10.87
N THR A 133 2.06 12.34 11.19
CA THR A 133 1.79 12.91 12.52
C THR A 133 0.85 14.11 12.38
N ALA A 134 0.19 14.49 13.46
CA ALA A 134 -0.83 15.53 13.44
C ALA A 134 -0.35 16.83 12.76
N GLY A 135 -1.05 17.23 11.71
CA GLY A 135 -0.82 18.47 10.95
C GLY A 135 0.29 18.42 9.91
N VAL A 136 1.05 17.33 9.82
CA VAL A 136 2.21 17.26 8.91
C VAL A 136 1.80 17.30 7.44
N SER A 137 0.69 16.66 7.08
CA SER A 137 0.21 16.64 5.70
C SER A 137 -0.28 18.01 5.21
N ALA A 138 -0.73 18.89 6.12
CA ALA A 138 -1.14 20.24 5.78
C ALA A 138 0.00 21.07 5.15
N ASN A 139 1.25 20.72 5.46
CA ASN A 139 2.46 21.39 4.96
C ASN A 139 3.26 20.54 3.96
N THR A 140 2.69 19.43 3.52
CA THR A 140 3.35 18.53 2.58
C THR A 140 2.80 18.76 1.18
N ASP A 141 3.70 19.00 0.23
CA ASP A 141 3.37 19.14 -1.18
C ASP A 141 3.67 17.86 -1.96
N TYR A 142 3.01 17.72 -3.12
CA TYR A 142 3.39 16.68 -4.06
C TYR A 142 4.77 16.95 -4.63
N SER A 143 5.56 15.90 -4.76
CA SER A 143 6.85 15.91 -5.44
C SER A 143 6.80 14.91 -6.60
N ASN A 144 7.05 15.37 -7.81
CA ASN A 144 6.94 14.56 -9.03
C ASN A 144 5.60 13.81 -9.16
N GLY A 145 4.52 14.46 -8.74
CA GLY A 145 3.16 13.94 -8.83
C GLY A 145 2.73 12.99 -7.72
N VAL A 146 3.59 12.73 -6.72
CA VAL A 146 3.28 11.85 -5.59
C VAL A 146 3.53 12.51 -4.25
N ALA A 147 2.75 12.11 -3.24
CA ALA A 147 2.99 12.42 -1.83
C ALA A 147 2.93 11.10 -1.06
N ILE A 148 3.96 10.82 -0.27
CA ILE A 148 4.17 9.52 0.38
C ILE A 148 4.20 9.71 1.88
N PHE A 149 3.36 8.97 2.59
CA PHE A 149 3.29 8.98 4.05
C PHE A 149 3.46 7.58 4.61
N THR A 150 4.06 7.49 5.79
CA THR A 150 4.25 6.24 6.52
C THR A 150 3.81 6.34 7.97
N ILE A 151 3.45 5.19 8.54
CA ILE A 151 3.18 5.00 9.98
C ILE A 151 3.91 3.75 10.42
N ALA A 152 4.72 3.82 11.48
CA ALA A 152 5.35 2.64 12.07
C ALA A 152 4.29 1.73 12.71
N LYS A 153 4.34 0.43 12.40
CA LYS A 153 3.54 -0.62 13.06
C LYS A 153 4.30 -1.31 14.17
N SER A 154 5.57 -1.59 13.94
CA SER A 154 6.46 -2.22 14.91
C SER A 154 7.90 -1.81 14.65
N GLY A 155 8.72 -1.86 15.70
CA GLY A 155 10.09 -1.40 15.66
C GLY A 155 10.23 0.12 15.74
N LEU A 156 11.48 0.58 15.81
CA LEU A 156 11.78 2.01 15.77
C LEU A 156 12.01 2.43 14.32
N MET A 157 11.17 3.34 13.84
CA MET A 157 11.30 3.91 12.51
C MET A 157 11.65 5.40 12.65
N PHE A 158 12.92 5.73 12.46
CA PHE A 158 13.39 7.10 12.56
C PHE A 158 13.21 7.87 11.24
N GLU A 159 13.32 7.18 10.14
CA GLU A 159 13.14 7.75 8.81
C GLU A 159 12.77 6.63 7.82
N ALA A 160 11.72 6.84 7.05
CA ALA A 160 11.34 5.90 6.01
C ALA A 160 11.98 6.33 4.68
N SER A 161 13.13 5.75 4.38
CA SER A 161 13.67 5.83 3.03
C SER A 161 12.87 4.90 2.12
N VAL A 162 12.19 5.49 1.15
CA VAL A 162 11.42 4.79 0.13
C VAL A 162 12.11 4.81 -1.24
N GLY A 163 13.27 5.43 -1.32
CA GLY A 163 14.09 5.44 -2.53
C GLY A 163 14.42 4.02 -2.99
N GLY A 164 14.24 3.74 -4.28
CA GLY A 164 14.45 2.43 -4.86
C GLY A 164 13.33 1.42 -4.65
N GLN A 165 12.23 1.79 -4.00
CA GLN A 165 11.04 0.93 -3.97
C GLN A 165 10.51 0.71 -5.38
N LYS A 166 10.22 -0.55 -5.70
CA LYS A 166 9.65 -1.00 -6.97
C LYS A 166 8.24 -1.53 -6.75
N PHE A 167 7.35 -1.20 -7.67
CA PHE A 167 5.94 -1.55 -7.57
C PHE A 167 5.49 -2.35 -8.78
N SER A 168 4.69 -3.39 -8.54
CA SER A 168 3.87 -4.04 -9.56
C SER A 168 2.46 -3.44 -9.54
N PHE A 169 1.69 -3.68 -10.57
CA PHE A 169 0.26 -3.38 -10.60
C PHE A 169 -0.48 -4.48 -11.33
N GLU A 170 -1.55 -4.96 -10.72
CA GLU A 170 -2.47 -5.93 -11.31
C GLU A 170 -3.90 -5.34 -11.29
N PRO A 171 -4.51 -5.11 -12.46
CA PRO A 171 -5.88 -4.61 -12.53
C PRO A 171 -6.87 -5.64 -12.00
N LEU A 172 -8.05 -5.20 -11.60
CA LEU A 172 -9.17 -6.09 -11.32
C LEU A 172 -9.60 -6.80 -12.61
N ASN A 173 -9.91 -8.10 -12.50
CA ASN A 173 -10.46 -8.92 -13.58
C ASN A 173 -11.94 -8.64 -13.78
#